data_c89d5aa2b38f2cf0b261a2f0cb12e733
#
_entry.id   c89d5aa2b38f2cf0b261a2f0cb12e733
#
_cell.length_a   1.000
_cell.length_b   1.000
_cell.length_c   1.000
_cell.angle_alpha   90.00
_cell.angle_beta   90.00
_cell.angle_gamma   90.00
#
_symmetry.space_group_name_H-M   'P 1'
#
loop_
_entity.id
_entity.type
_entity.pdbx_description
1 polymer ?
#
loop_
_entity_poly.entity_id
_entity_poly.type
_entity_poly.pdbx_seq_one_letter_code
_entity_poly.pdbx_strand_id
1 'polypeptide(L)'
;MIQNMSKEKRQREIKEKLKMNPFLSDRQLAEHCNFSIQTIRLDRLELGIPEMRERIIQVAKNNQTADKVKSLKKDEIIGELIDIDLGKNGIAMLRTTADMVFGRTGIVRSHYIFSLADSLAISLIDAEVALTGLARLRYRKPVYSGQTLIAKARVARRKNNKYLVSIHVNVNREEVFTAKLIIFSMDKKNKDKEK
;
A
#
# COMPACT_ATOMS: atom_id res chain seq x y z
N MET A 1 -28.64 11.96 -13.28
CA MET A 1 -29.79 11.39 -12.56
C MET A 1 -29.31 10.87 -11.22
N ILE A 2 -29.71 11.49 -10.10
CA ILE A 2 -29.41 10.99 -8.75
C ILE A 2 -30.34 9.81 -8.55
N GLN A 3 -29.78 8.59 -8.47
CA GLN A 3 -30.59 7.40 -8.17
C GLN A 3 -31.15 7.53 -6.76
N ASN A 4 -32.50 7.47 -6.65
CA ASN A 4 -33.22 7.54 -5.38
C ASN A 4 -33.11 6.17 -4.68
N MET A 5 -31.89 5.83 -4.22
CA MET A 5 -31.63 4.58 -3.47
C MET A 5 -31.97 4.83 -2.00
N SER A 6 -32.79 3.94 -1.39
CA SER A 6 -33.09 4.04 0.04
C SER A 6 -31.80 3.92 0.88
N LYS A 7 -31.79 4.54 2.07
CA LYS A 7 -30.67 4.53 3.00
C LYS A 7 -30.21 3.10 3.33
N GLU A 8 -31.16 2.20 3.58
CA GLU A 8 -30.88 0.81 3.94
C GLU A 8 -30.19 0.05 2.79
N LYS A 9 -30.65 0.28 1.55
CA LYS A 9 -30.05 -0.34 0.37
C LYS A 9 -28.62 0.16 0.15
N ARG A 10 -28.39 1.46 0.32
CA ARG A 10 -27.07 2.08 0.24
C ARG A 10 -26.12 1.56 1.32
N GLN A 11 -26.58 1.47 2.56
CA GLN A 11 -25.79 0.95 3.66
C GLN A 11 -25.42 -0.54 3.46
N ARG A 12 -26.32 -1.34 2.88
CA ARG A 12 -26.04 -2.74 2.51
C ARG A 12 -24.93 -2.79 1.44
N GLU A 13 -25.04 -1.97 0.41
CA GLU A 13 -24.04 -1.89 -0.65
C GLU A 13 -22.65 -1.48 -0.13
N ILE A 14 -22.60 -0.51 0.79
CA ILE A 14 -21.35 -0.11 1.47
C ILE A 14 -20.73 -1.31 2.21
N LYS A 15 -21.55 -2.09 2.98
CA LYS A 15 -21.07 -3.28 3.67
C LYS A 15 -20.51 -4.33 2.73
N GLU A 16 -21.22 -4.63 1.64
CA GLU A 16 -20.78 -5.62 0.65
C GLU A 16 -19.47 -5.21 -0.02
N LYS A 17 -19.38 -3.96 -0.47
CA LYS A 17 -18.16 -3.44 -1.10
C LYS A 17 -16.97 -3.46 -0.15
N LEU A 18 -17.17 -3.11 1.12
CA LEU A 18 -16.10 -3.12 2.13
C LEU A 18 -15.74 -4.54 2.58
N LYS A 19 -16.66 -5.50 2.50
CA LYS A 19 -16.37 -6.91 2.72
C LYS A 19 -15.49 -7.48 1.59
N MET A 20 -15.74 -7.08 0.34
CA MET A 20 -14.92 -7.48 -0.81
C MET A 20 -13.59 -6.75 -0.86
N ASN A 21 -13.55 -5.47 -0.49
CA ASN A 21 -12.33 -4.67 -0.47
C ASN A 21 -12.35 -3.69 0.72
N PRO A 22 -11.76 -4.08 1.87
CA PRO A 22 -11.73 -3.25 3.07
C PRO A 22 -10.89 -1.97 2.93
N PHE A 23 -10.15 -1.82 1.83
CA PHE A 23 -9.25 -0.69 1.57
C PHE A 23 -9.87 0.44 0.75
N LEU A 24 -11.18 0.36 0.45
CA LEU A 24 -11.89 1.43 -0.24
C LEU A 24 -11.99 2.67 0.66
N SER A 25 -11.58 3.82 0.14
CA SER A 25 -11.76 5.11 0.80
C SER A 25 -13.22 5.59 0.70
N ASP A 26 -13.64 6.52 1.59
CA ASP A 26 -14.97 7.13 1.51
C ASP A 26 -15.22 7.80 0.15
N ARG A 27 -14.17 8.33 -0.50
CA ARG A 27 -14.24 8.89 -1.85
C ARG A 27 -14.54 7.81 -2.90
N GLN A 28 -13.82 6.70 -2.87
CA GLN A 28 -14.06 5.59 -3.79
C GLN A 28 -15.45 4.96 -3.59
N LEU A 29 -15.88 4.83 -2.34
CA LEU A 29 -17.25 4.40 -2.03
C LEU A 29 -18.29 5.38 -2.56
N ALA A 30 -18.05 6.68 -2.43
CA ALA A 30 -18.93 7.73 -2.96
C ALA A 30 -19.05 7.67 -4.48
N GLU A 31 -17.93 7.48 -5.18
CA GLU A 31 -17.89 7.29 -6.64
C GLU A 31 -18.64 6.00 -7.04
N HIS A 32 -18.43 4.89 -6.34
CA HIS A 32 -19.10 3.62 -6.63
C HIS A 32 -20.61 3.62 -6.35
N CYS A 33 -21.03 4.26 -5.26
CA CYS A 33 -22.42 4.31 -4.86
C CYS A 33 -23.19 5.50 -5.45
N ASN A 34 -22.49 6.41 -6.14
CA ASN A 34 -23.03 7.65 -6.72
C ASN A 34 -23.71 8.57 -5.69
N PHE A 35 -23.06 8.75 -4.54
CA PHE A 35 -23.47 9.63 -3.44
C PHE A 35 -22.34 10.57 -3.03
N SER A 36 -22.68 11.59 -2.20
CA SER A 36 -21.65 12.48 -1.66
C SER A 36 -20.74 11.76 -0.67
N ILE A 37 -19.46 12.19 -0.58
CA ILE A 37 -18.51 11.67 0.40
C ILE A 37 -19.07 11.82 1.83
N GLN A 38 -19.80 12.92 2.08
CA GLN A 38 -20.40 13.22 3.39
C GLN A 38 -21.48 12.20 3.75
N THR A 39 -22.35 11.83 2.78
CA THR A 39 -23.37 10.80 2.94
C THR A 39 -22.75 9.44 3.27
N ILE A 40 -21.73 9.05 2.52
CA ILE A 40 -21.00 7.77 2.75
C ILE A 40 -20.33 7.74 4.13
N ARG A 41 -19.76 8.87 4.56
CA ARG A 41 -19.12 8.99 5.88
C ARG A 41 -20.13 8.82 7.01
N LEU A 42 -21.29 9.45 6.91
CA LEU A 42 -22.38 9.29 7.90
C LEU A 42 -22.90 7.87 7.95
N ASP A 43 -23.20 7.27 6.78
CA ASP A 43 -23.65 5.88 6.71
C ASP A 43 -22.64 4.92 7.32
N ARG A 44 -21.35 5.11 7.04
CA ARG A 44 -20.28 4.29 7.58
C ARG A 44 -20.20 4.40 9.11
N LEU A 45 -20.32 5.62 9.66
CA LEU A 45 -20.35 5.86 11.10
C LEU A 45 -21.54 5.19 11.78
N GLU A 46 -22.73 5.31 11.21
CA GLU A 46 -23.94 4.64 11.72
C GLU A 46 -23.85 3.12 11.69
N LEU A 47 -23.13 2.56 10.70
CA LEU A 47 -22.87 1.14 10.59
C LEU A 47 -21.76 0.64 11.54
N GLY A 48 -21.12 1.53 12.33
CA GLY A 48 -20.00 1.20 13.20
C GLY A 48 -18.76 0.76 12.43
N ILE A 49 -18.65 1.11 11.14
CA ILE A 49 -17.52 0.73 10.30
C ILE A 49 -16.40 1.79 10.48
N PRO A 50 -15.21 1.41 10.96
CA PRO A 50 -14.13 2.35 11.21
C PRO A 50 -13.58 2.97 9.92
N GLU A 51 -12.81 4.04 10.04
CA GLU A 51 -12.14 4.68 8.90
C GLU A 51 -11.18 3.70 8.19
N MET A 52 -10.89 3.98 6.91
CA MET A 52 -10.00 3.14 6.11
C MET A 52 -8.69 2.80 6.82
N ARG A 53 -8.10 3.77 7.52
CA ARG A 53 -6.86 3.57 8.30
C ARG A 53 -7.01 2.51 9.39
N GLU A 54 -8.09 2.58 10.15
CA GLU A 54 -8.36 1.63 11.25
C GLU A 54 -8.71 0.24 10.71
N ARG A 55 -9.47 0.19 9.59
CA ARG A 55 -9.74 -1.09 8.90
C ARG A 55 -8.45 -1.74 8.40
N ILE A 56 -7.51 -0.95 7.85
CA ILE A 56 -6.20 -1.42 7.45
C ILE A 56 -5.47 -2.06 8.64
N ILE A 57 -5.44 -1.39 9.79
CA ILE A 57 -4.78 -1.90 11.00
C ILE A 57 -5.44 -3.19 11.50
N GLN A 58 -6.78 -3.29 11.42
CA GLN A 58 -7.50 -4.51 11.83
C GLN A 58 -7.20 -5.69 10.91
N VAL A 59 -7.12 -5.47 9.60
CA VAL A 59 -6.75 -6.52 8.63
C VAL A 59 -5.31 -6.98 8.87
N ALA A 60 -4.39 -6.05 9.14
CA ALA A 60 -2.99 -6.37 9.44
C ALA A 60 -2.83 -7.25 10.69
N LYS A 61 -3.57 -6.95 11.75
CA LYS A 61 -3.54 -7.75 12.99
C LYS A 61 -4.07 -9.18 12.81
N ASN A 62 -4.95 -9.40 11.84
CA ASN A 62 -5.58 -10.70 11.60
C ASN A 62 -4.87 -11.56 10.54
N ASN A 63 -3.90 -11.00 9.80
CA ASN A 63 -3.22 -11.69 8.71
C ASN A 63 -1.74 -11.95 9.03
N GLN A 64 -1.33 -13.19 8.90
CA GLN A 64 0.09 -13.61 8.77
C GLN A 64 0.62 -13.21 7.38
N THR A 65 0.47 -11.94 7.01
CA THR A 65 0.74 -11.44 5.64
C THR A 65 2.24 -11.51 5.33
N ALA A 66 3.08 -11.25 6.34
CA ALA A 66 4.54 -11.33 6.19
C ALA A 66 5.04 -12.77 5.95
N ASP A 67 4.32 -13.79 6.41
CA ASP A 67 4.70 -15.19 6.22
C ASP A 67 4.53 -15.66 4.76
N LYS A 68 3.79 -14.91 3.94
CA LYS A 68 3.65 -15.17 2.49
C LYS A 68 4.86 -14.69 1.70
N VAL A 69 5.63 -13.73 2.22
CA VAL A 69 6.79 -13.15 1.52
C VAL A 69 7.92 -14.15 1.49
N LYS A 70 8.48 -14.40 0.30
CA LYS A 70 9.61 -15.33 0.10
C LYS A 70 10.94 -14.60 -0.07
N SER A 71 10.91 -13.39 -0.60
CA SER A 71 12.06 -12.60 -1.02
C SER A 71 12.73 -11.79 0.09
N LEU A 72 12.03 -11.59 1.22
CA LEU A 72 12.50 -10.88 2.40
C LEU A 72 12.13 -11.65 3.66
N LYS A 73 12.99 -11.59 4.68
CA LYS A 73 12.64 -12.00 6.02
C LYS A 73 11.74 -10.96 6.68
N LYS A 74 11.03 -11.36 7.71
CA LYS A 74 10.06 -10.49 8.40
C LYS A 74 10.71 -9.22 8.99
N ASP A 75 11.93 -9.33 9.47
CA ASP A 75 12.74 -8.23 10.02
C ASP A 75 13.39 -7.33 8.96
N GLU A 76 13.42 -7.78 7.71
CA GLU A 76 13.89 -6.99 6.55
C GLU A 76 12.78 -6.15 5.92
N ILE A 77 11.51 -6.40 6.25
CA ILE A 77 10.36 -5.65 5.73
C ILE A 77 10.29 -4.29 6.43
N ILE A 78 10.34 -3.22 5.64
CA ILE A 78 10.22 -1.86 6.16
C ILE A 78 8.76 -1.48 6.34
N GLY A 79 8.43 -1.06 7.57
CA GLY A 79 7.05 -0.76 7.96
C GLY A 79 6.23 -2.02 8.25
N GLU A 80 4.92 -1.90 8.15
CA GLU A 80 3.96 -2.97 8.40
C GLU A 80 3.31 -3.38 7.07
N LEU A 81 3.48 -4.65 6.70
CA LEU A 81 2.85 -5.21 5.51
C LEU A 81 1.38 -5.53 5.83
N ILE A 82 0.48 -4.81 5.19
CA ILE A 82 -0.96 -4.84 5.47
C ILE A 82 -1.64 -5.94 4.66
N ASP A 83 -1.33 -5.99 3.37
CA ASP A 83 -1.89 -6.96 2.43
C ASP A 83 -0.91 -7.25 1.32
N ILE A 84 -0.91 -8.51 0.83
CA ILE A 84 -0.07 -8.93 -0.28
C ILE A 84 -0.76 -10.02 -1.10
N ASP A 85 -0.80 -9.80 -2.42
CA ASP A 85 -1.09 -10.80 -3.44
C ASP A 85 0.17 -10.92 -4.31
N LEU A 86 0.93 -11.99 -4.09
CA LEU A 86 2.23 -12.21 -4.74
C LEU A 86 2.09 -12.15 -6.26
N GLY A 87 3.02 -11.45 -6.88
CA GLY A 87 3.04 -11.22 -8.33
C GLY A 87 2.00 -10.23 -8.85
N LYS A 88 1.17 -9.62 -7.98
CA LYS A 88 0.10 -8.70 -8.41
C LYS A 88 0.16 -7.36 -7.70
N ASN A 89 -0.17 -7.31 -6.42
CA ASN A 89 -0.28 -6.04 -5.67
C ASN A 89 -0.04 -6.24 -4.17
N GLY A 90 0.20 -5.14 -3.46
CA GLY A 90 0.35 -5.14 -2.02
C GLY A 90 0.22 -3.74 -1.43
N ILE A 91 0.05 -3.71 -0.13
CA ILE A 91 -0.09 -2.49 0.68
C ILE A 91 0.80 -2.62 1.91
N ALA A 92 1.58 -1.57 2.17
CA ALA A 92 2.36 -1.44 3.39
C ALA A 92 2.13 -0.07 4.03
N MET A 93 2.38 0.01 5.32
CA MET A 93 2.22 1.22 6.12
C MET A 93 3.47 1.50 6.93
N LEU A 94 3.85 2.78 7.05
CA LEU A 94 4.91 3.22 7.94
C LEU A 94 4.46 4.49 8.67
N ARG A 95 4.47 4.44 10.00
CA ARG A 95 4.30 5.65 10.82
C ARG A 95 5.65 6.32 11.00
N THR A 96 5.74 7.57 10.58
CA THR A 96 6.98 8.35 10.72
C THR A 96 7.17 8.84 12.15
N THR A 97 8.41 8.84 12.61
CA THR A 97 8.82 9.19 13.97
C THR A 97 9.82 10.34 13.97
N ALA A 98 10.12 10.89 15.14
CA ALA A 98 11.01 12.04 15.29
C ALA A 98 12.47 11.76 14.88
N ASP A 99 12.91 10.51 14.95
CA ASP A 99 14.23 10.06 14.53
C ASP A 99 14.38 9.94 13.01
N MET A 100 13.25 9.93 12.28
CA MET A 100 13.23 9.83 10.81
C MET A 100 13.36 11.18 10.09
N VAL A 101 13.32 12.30 10.81
CA VAL A 101 13.29 13.64 10.20
C VAL A 101 14.63 14.37 10.27
N PHE A 102 14.78 15.40 9.44
CA PHE A 102 15.83 16.39 9.62
C PHE A 102 15.49 17.31 10.79
N GLY A 103 16.37 17.44 11.77
CA GLY A 103 16.11 18.18 13.01
C GLY A 103 15.75 19.67 12.80
N ARG A 104 16.25 20.31 11.75
CA ARG A 104 15.97 21.72 11.44
C ARG A 104 14.60 21.95 10.79
N THR A 105 14.07 20.99 10.03
CA THR A 105 12.87 21.19 9.20
C THR A 105 11.70 20.31 9.59
N GLY A 106 11.92 19.26 10.39
CA GLY A 106 10.91 18.26 10.71
C GLY A 106 10.46 17.42 9.53
N ILE A 107 11.12 17.58 8.36
CA ILE A 107 10.81 16.82 7.15
C ILE A 107 11.47 15.44 7.23
N VAL A 108 10.70 14.40 6.90
CA VAL A 108 11.17 13.01 6.83
C VAL A 108 12.28 12.88 5.78
N ARG A 109 13.38 12.26 6.16
CA ARG A 109 14.49 11.98 5.24
C ARG A 109 14.01 11.02 4.14
N SER A 110 14.28 11.37 2.91
CA SER A 110 13.70 10.73 1.71
C SER A 110 13.95 9.22 1.62
N HIS A 111 15.05 8.72 2.17
CA HIS A 111 15.37 7.30 2.15
C HIS A 111 14.34 6.44 2.90
N TYR A 112 13.70 6.95 3.97
CA TYR A 112 12.63 6.20 4.67
C TYR A 112 11.41 5.97 3.78
N ILE A 113 11.04 6.97 2.97
CA ILE A 113 9.92 6.86 2.03
C ILE A 113 10.27 5.89 0.90
N PHE A 114 11.50 5.97 0.39
CA PHE A 114 11.99 5.05 -0.63
C PHE A 114 12.10 3.63 -0.10
N SER A 115 12.67 3.43 1.09
CA SER A 115 12.81 2.10 1.70
C SER A 115 11.48 1.40 1.90
N LEU A 116 10.42 2.12 2.31
CA LEU A 116 9.06 1.57 2.39
C LEU A 116 8.57 1.10 1.00
N ALA A 117 8.78 1.92 -0.03
CA ALA A 117 8.35 1.61 -1.39
C ALA A 117 9.14 0.43 -1.99
N ASP A 118 10.44 0.40 -1.79
CA ASP A 118 11.35 -0.64 -2.30
C ASP A 118 11.07 -1.98 -1.61
N SER A 119 11.00 -1.99 -0.28
CA SER A 119 10.67 -3.18 0.51
C SER A 119 9.33 -3.79 0.09
N LEU A 120 8.28 -2.96 -0.09
CA LEU A 120 6.99 -3.43 -0.57
C LEU A 120 7.08 -4.00 -1.99
N ALA A 121 7.84 -3.37 -2.88
CA ALA A 121 8.00 -3.84 -4.26
C ALA A 121 8.72 -5.20 -4.32
N ILE A 122 9.79 -5.37 -3.54
CA ILE A 122 10.52 -6.64 -3.41
C ILE A 122 9.61 -7.72 -2.84
N SER A 123 8.83 -7.41 -1.80
CA SER A 123 7.87 -8.35 -1.15
C SER A 123 6.84 -8.92 -2.11
N LEU A 124 6.50 -8.20 -3.20
CA LEU A 124 5.55 -8.67 -4.22
C LEU A 124 6.10 -9.79 -5.10
N ILE A 125 7.42 -9.98 -5.14
CA ILE A 125 8.04 -10.92 -6.07
C ILE A 125 8.01 -12.31 -5.48
N ASP A 126 7.33 -13.22 -6.18
CA ASP A 126 7.26 -14.64 -5.81
C ASP A 126 8.57 -15.36 -6.22
N ALA A 127 9.65 -15.08 -5.48
CA ALA A 127 10.97 -15.66 -5.64
C ALA A 127 11.74 -15.60 -4.34
N GLU A 128 12.71 -16.49 -4.13
CA GLU A 128 13.57 -16.50 -2.94
C GLU A 128 14.54 -15.32 -2.89
N VAL A 129 14.94 -14.82 -4.06
CA VAL A 129 15.81 -13.63 -4.19
C VAL A 129 15.19 -12.66 -5.18
N ALA A 130 15.00 -11.43 -4.75
CA ALA A 130 14.55 -10.34 -5.60
C ALA A 130 15.37 -9.08 -5.30
N LEU A 131 15.82 -8.41 -6.34
CA LEU A 131 16.69 -7.23 -6.22
C LEU A 131 16.19 -6.10 -7.10
N THR A 132 16.22 -4.89 -6.58
CA THR A 132 15.93 -3.68 -7.36
C THR A 132 17.14 -3.35 -8.24
N GLY A 133 16.95 -3.42 -9.55
CA GLY A 133 18.00 -3.08 -10.51
C GLY A 133 17.89 -1.66 -11.07
N LEU A 134 16.66 -1.09 -11.07
CA LEU A 134 16.44 0.28 -11.52
C LEU A 134 15.28 0.90 -10.76
N ALA A 135 15.46 2.16 -10.35
CA ALA A 135 14.45 2.94 -9.67
C ALA A 135 14.27 4.31 -10.34
N ARG A 136 13.03 4.65 -10.70
CA ARG A 136 12.63 5.99 -11.10
C ARG A 136 11.60 6.49 -10.12
N LEU A 137 11.96 7.54 -9.35
CA LEU A 137 11.13 8.06 -8.27
C LEU A 137 10.82 9.54 -8.45
N ARG A 138 9.72 9.96 -7.80
CA ARG A 138 9.33 11.36 -7.70
C ARG A 138 8.77 11.63 -6.31
N TYR A 139 9.44 12.49 -5.56
CA TYR A 139 8.92 13.11 -4.34
C TYR A 139 8.04 14.29 -4.76
N ARG A 140 6.79 14.31 -4.30
CA ARG A 140 5.80 15.33 -4.69
C ARG A 140 5.59 16.37 -3.61
N LYS A 141 5.58 15.92 -2.35
CA LYS A 141 5.32 16.76 -1.19
C LYS A 141 6.17 16.33 0.00
N PRO A 142 6.54 17.24 0.89
CA PRO A 142 7.22 16.89 2.12
C PRO A 142 6.31 16.07 3.03
N VAL A 143 6.92 15.16 3.79
CA VAL A 143 6.29 14.36 4.83
C VAL A 143 6.91 14.76 6.16
N TYR A 144 6.12 14.81 7.22
CA TYR A 144 6.54 15.26 8.55
C TYR A 144 6.42 14.13 9.58
N SER A 145 7.12 14.30 10.72
CA SER A 145 7.02 13.37 11.84
C SER A 145 5.57 13.19 12.33
N GLY A 146 5.22 11.97 12.72
CA GLY A 146 3.89 11.60 13.20
C GLY A 146 2.87 11.29 12.10
N GLN A 147 3.20 11.56 10.83
CA GLN A 147 2.35 11.19 9.70
C GLN A 147 2.47 9.70 9.37
N THR A 148 1.40 9.13 8.82
CA THR A 148 1.37 7.73 8.38
C THR A 148 1.43 7.67 6.85
N LEU A 149 2.49 7.04 6.35
CA LEU A 149 2.66 6.69 4.94
C LEU A 149 1.87 5.42 4.65
N ILE A 150 1.09 5.43 3.56
CA ILE A 150 0.44 4.24 3.01
C ILE A 150 0.98 4.03 1.61
N ALA A 151 1.79 2.99 1.44
CA ALA A 151 2.32 2.57 0.16
C ALA A 151 1.40 1.53 -0.48
N LYS A 152 1.07 1.73 -1.76
CA LYS A 152 0.37 0.76 -2.60
C LYS A 152 1.25 0.44 -3.79
N ALA A 153 1.54 -0.84 -4.00
CA ALA A 153 2.34 -1.30 -5.11
C ALA A 153 1.56 -2.27 -6.00
N ARG A 154 1.86 -2.26 -7.29
CA ARG A 154 1.29 -3.17 -8.27
C ARG A 154 2.33 -3.59 -9.29
N VAL A 155 2.41 -4.87 -9.59
CA VAL A 155 3.16 -5.39 -10.73
C VAL A 155 2.43 -4.98 -12.01
N ALA A 156 2.98 -4.00 -12.72
CA ALA A 156 2.40 -3.47 -13.95
C ALA A 156 2.74 -4.37 -15.16
N ARG A 157 3.91 -5.01 -15.14
CA ARG A 157 4.37 -5.90 -16.23
C ARG A 157 5.41 -6.88 -15.70
N ARG A 158 5.36 -8.12 -16.21
CA ARG A 158 6.41 -9.13 -16.03
C ARG A 158 6.94 -9.56 -17.40
N LYS A 159 8.26 -9.67 -17.51
CA LYS A 159 8.94 -10.29 -18.67
C LYS A 159 10.11 -11.11 -18.15
N ASN A 160 10.02 -12.43 -18.28
CA ASN A 160 10.98 -13.39 -17.71
C ASN A 160 11.18 -13.16 -16.21
N ASN A 161 12.41 -12.86 -15.79
CA ASN A 161 12.79 -12.58 -14.42
C ASN A 161 12.73 -11.07 -14.05
N LYS A 162 12.16 -10.22 -14.91
CA LYS A 162 12.05 -8.76 -14.71
C LYS A 162 10.61 -8.39 -14.43
N TYR A 163 10.39 -7.63 -13.36
CA TYR A 163 9.09 -7.12 -12.92
C TYR A 163 9.12 -5.60 -12.90
N LEU A 164 8.23 -4.97 -13.65
CA LEU A 164 7.98 -3.54 -13.52
C LEU A 164 6.91 -3.33 -12.45
N VAL A 165 7.30 -2.73 -11.33
CA VAL A 165 6.41 -2.44 -10.21
C VAL A 165 6.15 -0.94 -10.14
N SER A 166 4.87 -0.56 -10.07
CA SER A 166 4.43 0.83 -9.88
C SER A 166 3.98 1.02 -8.44
N ILE A 167 4.50 2.05 -7.77
CA ILE A 167 4.25 2.34 -6.37
C ILE A 167 3.72 3.76 -6.21
N HIS A 168 2.72 3.91 -5.35
CA HIS A 168 2.15 5.18 -4.93
C HIS A 168 2.14 5.24 -3.41
N VAL A 169 2.69 6.31 -2.83
CA VAL A 169 2.69 6.52 -1.38
C VAL A 169 1.88 7.76 -1.06
N ASN A 170 0.95 7.60 -0.14
CA ASN A 170 0.02 8.64 0.27
C ASN A 170 0.11 8.93 1.77
N VAL A 171 -0.15 10.21 2.12
CA VAL A 171 -0.44 10.67 3.48
C VAL A 171 -1.80 11.32 3.45
N ASN A 172 -2.73 10.91 4.31
CA ASN A 172 -4.07 11.51 4.41
C ASN A 172 -4.79 11.68 3.06
N ARG A 173 -4.67 10.70 2.13
CA ARG A 173 -5.24 10.70 0.76
C ARG A 173 -4.48 11.56 -0.24
N GLU A 174 -3.42 12.24 0.15
CA GLU A 174 -2.59 13.05 -0.71
C GLU A 174 -1.37 12.25 -1.16
N GLU A 175 -1.11 12.21 -2.47
CA GLU A 175 0.04 11.51 -3.03
C GLU A 175 1.32 12.33 -2.77
N VAL A 176 2.22 11.77 -1.96
CA VAL A 176 3.48 12.40 -1.57
C VAL A 176 4.69 11.84 -2.33
N PHE A 177 4.56 10.60 -2.85
CA PHE A 177 5.65 9.95 -3.56
C PHE A 177 5.12 8.93 -4.56
N THR A 178 5.82 8.80 -5.70
CA THR A 178 5.59 7.75 -6.70
C THR A 178 6.91 7.14 -7.13
N ALA A 179 6.88 5.84 -7.45
CA ALA A 179 8.02 5.15 -8.02
C ALA A 179 7.61 4.15 -9.11
N LYS A 180 8.54 3.91 -10.05
CA LYS A 180 8.53 2.75 -10.95
C LYS A 180 9.85 2.03 -10.76
N LEU A 181 9.79 0.78 -10.31
CA LEU A 181 10.95 -0.04 -10.03
C LEU A 181 11.01 -1.21 -11.01
N ILE A 182 12.21 -1.55 -11.47
CA ILE A 182 12.47 -2.80 -12.16
C ILE A 182 13.14 -3.72 -11.16
N ILE A 183 12.42 -4.77 -10.77
CA ILE A 183 12.89 -5.80 -9.85
C ILE A 183 13.30 -7.02 -10.67
N PHE A 184 14.42 -7.62 -10.31
CA PHE A 184 14.91 -8.86 -10.89
C PHE A 184 14.71 -9.99 -9.89
N SER A 185 14.04 -11.07 -10.30
CA SER A 185 14.06 -12.32 -9.54
C SER A 185 15.26 -13.15 -9.95
N MET A 186 15.89 -13.79 -8.96
CA MET A 186 17.00 -14.73 -9.17
C MET A 186 16.62 -16.06 -8.54
N ASP A 187 16.66 -17.13 -9.31
CA ASP A 187 16.54 -18.49 -8.80
C ASP A 187 17.90 -18.95 -8.27
N LYS A 188 17.95 -19.64 -7.14
CA LYS A 188 19.19 -20.16 -6.55
C LYS A 188 19.99 -21.06 -7.50
N LYS A 189 19.34 -21.65 -8.50
CA LYS A 189 19.98 -22.57 -9.45
C LYS A 189 20.97 -21.92 -10.44
N ASN A 190 21.02 -20.60 -10.55
CA ASN A 190 21.91 -19.91 -11.50
C ASN A 190 23.24 -19.44 -10.91
N LYS A 191 23.52 -19.69 -9.61
CA LYS A 191 24.84 -19.37 -9.02
C LYS A 191 25.99 -20.22 -9.50
N ASP A 192 25.74 -21.40 -10.06
CA ASP A 192 26.78 -22.35 -10.46
C ASP A 192 27.17 -22.25 -11.94
N LYS A 193 26.65 -21.28 -12.71
CA LYS A 193 26.98 -21.12 -14.13
C LYS A 193 27.85 -19.90 -14.46
N GLU A 194 28.24 -19.11 -13.47
CA GLU A 194 29.14 -17.94 -13.62
C GLU A 194 30.44 -18.11 -12.81
N LYS A 195 31.00 -19.31 -12.78
CA LYS A 195 32.39 -19.54 -12.37
C LYS A 195 33.17 -20.17 -13.51
#